data_4a4d266ff6c2a639abc284f412bc87bc
#
_entry.id   4a4d266ff6c2a639abc284f412bc87bc
#
_cell.length_a   1.000
_cell.length_b   1.000
_cell.length_c   1.000
_cell.angle_alpha   90.00
_cell.angle_beta   90.00
_cell.angle_gamma   90.00
#
_symmetry.space_group_name_H-M   'P 1'
#
loop_
_entity.id
_entity.type
_entity.pdbx_description
1 polymer ?
#
loop_
_entity_poly.entity_id
_entity_poly.type
_entity_poly.pdbx_seq_one_letter_code
_entity_poly.pdbx_strand_id
1 'polypeptide(L)'
;TLKRAILERRFGKMYSVNINVFWTRPQEYYNQAKWRGTWAMDGGALMNQASHYVDLLTWLIGPIADVHAMTGILARDIEVEDTAVLNIRWRSGALGSMNVTMLTYPKNMEGSITVIGEKGTVKVGGVAVNEIQYWEFSNKRDYDKNIFKNNYQTDSVYGSGHVRYYKNVIDTLNGNTDPETDGEEGLKSLETLIAAYLSSRSGKIVSLPLDR
;
A
#
# COMPACT_ATOMS: atom_id res chain seq x y z
N THR A 1 2.59 9.23 -11.39
CA THR A 1 3.34 8.62 -12.51
C THR A 1 2.92 7.17 -12.75
N LEU A 2 3.05 6.25 -11.79
CA LEU A 2 2.65 4.84 -11.94
C LEU A 2 1.17 4.67 -12.30
N LYS A 3 0.24 5.38 -11.60
CA LYS A 3 -1.20 5.37 -11.92
C LYS A 3 -1.47 5.73 -13.37
N ARG A 4 -0.77 6.74 -13.91
CA ARG A 4 -0.89 7.12 -15.32
C ARG A 4 -0.54 5.95 -16.25
N ALA A 5 0.59 5.26 -16.02
CA ALA A 5 0.99 4.13 -16.85
C ALA A 5 -0.03 2.97 -16.81
N ILE A 6 -0.68 2.76 -15.66
CA ILE A 6 -1.75 1.76 -15.50
C ILE A 6 -3.00 2.19 -16.27
N LEU A 7 -3.46 3.42 -16.11
CA LEU A 7 -4.62 3.96 -16.85
C LEU A 7 -4.41 3.93 -18.38
N GLU A 8 -3.19 4.19 -18.82
CA GLU A 8 -2.77 4.10 -20.22
C GLU A 8 -2.56 2.63 -20.69
N ARG A 9 -2.85 1.65 -19.85
CA ARG A 9 -2.74 0.20 -20.12
C ARG A 9 -1.36 -0.24 -20.63
N ARG A 10 -0.30 0.44 -20.19
CA ARG A 10 1.06 0.19 -20.69
C ARG A 10 1.63 -1.15 -20.27
N PHE A 11 1.16 -1.71 -19.17
CA PHE A 11 1.61 -3.03 -18.68
C PHE A 11 1.10 -4.19 -19.54
N GLY A 12 0.05 -4.00 -20.36
CA GLY A 12 -0.69 -5.12 -20.92
C GLY A 12 -1.40 -5.89 -19.80
N LYS A 13 -1.39 -7.23 -19.84
CA LYS A 13 -1.87 -8.06 -18.73
C LYS A 13 -0.90 -7.95 -17.56
N MET A 14 -1.39 -7.54 -16.39
CA MET A 14 -0.59 -7.54 -15.15
C MET A 14 -0.49 -8.97 -14.62
N TYR A 15 0.73 -9.38 -14.26
CA TYR A 15 1.02 -10.72 -13.79
C TYR A 15 1.25 -10.76 -12.29
N SER A 16 2.09 -9.85 -11.79
CA SER A 16 2.50 -9.85 -10.39
C SER A 16 2.62 -8.44 -9.83
N VAL A 17 2.19 -8.29 -8.57
CA VAL A 17 2.34 -7.04 -7.82
C VAL A 17 2.87 -7.38 -6.43
N ASN A 18 3.97 -6.70 -6.03
CA ASN A 18 4.58 -6.93 -4.74
C ASN A 18 4.74 -5.61 -4.00
N ILE A 19 4.36 -5.59 -2.72
CA ILE A 19 4.54 -4.44 -1.83
C ILE A 19 5.39 -4.86 -0.64
N ASN A 20 6.35 -3.99 -0.27
CA ASN A 20 7.12 -4.13 0.94
C ASN A 20 7.02 -2.87 1.78
N VAL A 21 6.74 -3.03 3.07
CA VAL A 21 6.74 -1.98 4.08
C VAL A 21 7.67 -2.44 5.20
N PHE A 22 8.94 -2.11 5.09
CA PHE A 22 10.00 -2.50 6.01
C PHE A 22 10.43 -1.29 6.81
N TRP A 23 9.71 -1.05 7.91
CA TRP A 23 9.88 0.10 8.76
C TRP A 23 10.34 -0.28 10.15
N THR A 24 10.74 0.71 10.91
CA THR A 24 11.14 0.58 12.31
C THR A 24 10.15 1.30 13.20
N ARG A 25 9.62 0.56 14.18
CA ARG A 25 8.92 1.12 15.34
C ARG A 25 9.47 0.44 16.57
N PRO A 26 10.42 1.08 17.30
CA PRO A 26 10.97 0.52 18.52
C PRO A 26 9.92 0.48 19.64
N GLN A 27 10.18 -0.24 20.72
CA GLN A 27 9.22 -0.36 21.83
C GLN A 27 8.87 1.01 22.41
N GLU A 28 9.83 1.92 22.48
CA GLU A 28 9.65 3.29 22.96
C GLU A 28 8.58 4.07 22.18
N TYR A 29 8.42 3.79 20.89
CA TYR A 29 7.34 4.37 20.08
C TYR A 29 5.97 3.97 20.63
N TYR A 30 5.79 2.72 20.98
CA TYR A 30 4.52 2.22 21.53
C TYR A 30 4.30 2.73 22.96
N ASN A 31 5.36 2.84 23.75
CA ASN A 31 5.30 3.33 25.13
C ASN A 31 4.93 4.83 25.25
N GLN A 32 5.01 5.61 24.17
CA GLN A 32 4.69 7.04 24.17
C GLN A 32 3.22 7.35 24.46
N ALA A 33 2.31 6.40 24.15
CA ALA A 33 0.88 6.61 24.36
C ALA A 33 0.16 5.28 24.57
N LYS A 34 -0.73 5.23 25.56
CA LYS A 34 -1.47 4.00 25.95
C LYS A 34 -2.37 3.41 24.87
N TRP A 35 -2.73 4.17 23.84
CA TRP A 35 -3.56 3.70 22.74
C TRP A 35 -2.77 2.94 21.67
N ARG A 36 -1.45 3.20 21.58
CA ARG A 36 -0.60 2.60 20.55
C ARG A 36 -0.46 1.10 20.76
N GLY A 37 -0.55 0.36 19.68
CA GLY A 37 -0.41 -1.10 19.72
C GLY A 37 -1.58 -1.84 20.36
N THR A 38 -2.76 -1.20 20.48
CA THR A 38 -3.98 -1.80 21.04
C THR A 38 -5.00 -2.12 19.94
N TRP A 39 -5.77 -3.19 20.12
CA TRP A 39 -6.88 -3.52 19.22
C TRP A 39 -7.98 -2.45 19.24
N ALA A 40 -8.24 -1.88 20.41
CA ALA A 40 -9.36 -0.97 20.59
C ALA A 40 -9.19 0.37 19.89
N MET A 41 -7.95 0.85 19.70
CA MET A 41 -7.74 2.25 19.30
C MET A 41 -6.70 2.45 18.20
N ASP A 42 -5.85 1.48 17.91
CA ASP A 42 -4.73 1.64 16.96
C ASP A 42 -4.78 0.64 15.81
N GLY A 43 -5.01 -0.62 16.13
CA GLY A 43 -4.70 -1.73 15.23
C GLY A 43 -3.20 -1.99 15.15
N GLY A 44 -2.81 -2.94 14.29
CA GLY A 44 -1.43 -3.36 14.13
C GLY A 44 -0.70 -2.68 12.97
N ALA A 45 0.41 -3.27 12.59
CA ALA A 45 1.23 -2.80 11.48
C ALA A 45 0.43 -2.66 10.17
N LEU A 46 -0.55 -3.53 9.94
CA LEU A 46 -1.43 -3.47 8.76
C LEU A 46 -2.39 -2.28 8.84
N MET A 47 -3.13 -2.15 9.95
CA MET A 47 -4.20 -1.18 10.09
C MET A 47 -3.68 0.25 10.24
N ASN A 48 -2.54 0.44 10.91
CA ASN A 48 -1.93 1.73 11.14
C ASN A 48 -0.87 2.05 10.07
N GLN A 49 0.33 1.46 10.18
CA GLN A 49 1.48 1.91 9.37
C GLN A 49 1.35 1.53 7.90
N ALA A 50 0.76 0.39 7.59
CA ALA A 50 0.67 -0.11 6.22
C ALA A 50 -0.68 0.13 5.53
N SER A 51 -1.66 0.74 6.20
CA SER A 51 -2.98 1.01 5.62
C SER A 51 -2.91 1.78 4.30
N HIS A 52 -2.00 2.75 4.19
CA HIS A 52 -1.77 3.51 2.96
C HIS A 52 -1.32 2.63 1.78
N TYR A 53 -0.55 1.58 2.06
CA TYR A 53 -0.10 0.63 1.04
C TYR A 53 -1.19 -0.35 0.66
N VAL A 54 -2.08 -0.70 1.59
CA VAL A 54 -3.28 -1.49 1.29
C VAL A 54 -4.21 -0.70 0.37
N ASP A 55 -4.38 0.59 0.61
CA ASP A 55 -5.11 1.48 -0.28
C ASP A 55 -4.51 1.51 -1.69
N LEU A 56 -3.19 1.62 -1.81
CA LEU A 56 -2.49 1.58 -3.09
C LEU A 56 -2.77 0.29 -3.90
N LEU A 57 -2.99 -0.85 -3.25
CA LEU A 57 -3.30 -2.12 -3.94
C LEU A 57 -4.62 -2.01 -4.72
N THR A 58 -5.66 -1.48 -4.08
CA THR A 58 -6.98 -1.31 -4.71
C THR A 58 -6.99 -0.16 -5.69
N TRP A 59 -6.46 0.98 -5.29
CA TRP A 59 -6.43 2.19 -6.09
C TRP A 59 -5.61 2.07 -7.38
N LEU A 60 -4.45 1.41 -7.32
CA LEU A 60 -3.58 1.24 -8.49
C LEU A 60 -4.04 0.07 -9.37
N ILE A 61 -4.24 -1.10 -8.79
CA ILE A 61 -4.35 -2.36 -9.52
C ILE A 61 -5.80 -2.75 -9.78
N GLY A 62 -6.70 -2.33 -8.89
CA GLY A 62 -8.12 -2.63 -8.97
C GLY A 62 -8.60 -3.60 -7.89
N PRO A 63 -9.83 -4.13 -8.02
CA PRO A 63 -10.45 -4.89 -6.95
C PRO A 63 -9.74 -6.21 -6.69
N ILE A 64 -9.53 -6.49 -5.40
CA ILE A 64 -8.98 -7.74 -4.90
C ILE A 64 -10.10 -8.80 -4.92
N ALA A 65 -9.74 -10.03 -5.24
CA ALA A 65 -10.63 -11.20 -5.19
C ALA A 65 -10.42 -11.99 -3.91
N ASP A 66 -9.17 -12.29 -3.56
CA ASP A 66 -8.84 -13.17 -2.44
C ASP A 66 -7.62 -12.64 -1.67
N VAL A 67 -7.64 -12.86 -0.36
CA VAL A 67 -6.52 -12.57 0.56
C VAL A 67 -6.24 -13.80 1.42
N HIS A 68 -4.97 -14.17 1.54
CA HIS A 68 -4.47 -15.10 2.54
C HIS A 68 -3.36 -14.43 3.33
N ALA A 69 -3.52 -14.33 4.65
CA ALA A 69 -2.62 -13.56 5.49
C ALA A 69 -2.11 -14.38 6.69
N MET A 70 -0.89 -14.05 7.09
CA MET A 70 -0.30 -14.43 8.37
C MET A 70 0.15 -13.17 9.08
N THR A 71 -0.17 -13.04 10.37
CA THR A 71 0.26 -11.93 11.21
C THR A 71 0.93 -12.47 12.48
N GLY A 72 1.85 -11.70 13.04
CA GLY A 72 2.55 -12.08 14.27
C GLY A 72 3.01 -10.90 15.09
N ILE A 73 3.06 -11.11 16.40
CA ILE A 73 3.74 -10.25 17.35
C ILE A 73 5.08 -10.92 17.60
N LEU A 74 6.13 -10.47 16.91
CA LEU A 74 7.40 -11.19 16.89
C LEU A 74 8.42 -10.63 17.88
N ALA A 75 8.33 -9.32 18.19
CA ALA A 75 9.35 -8.70 19.04
C ALA A 75 8.83 -7.53 19.90
N ARG A 76 7.63 -7.00 19.69
CA ARG A 76 7.10 -5.88 20.46
C ARG A 76 6.15 -6.37 21.54
N ASP A 77 6.17 -5.70 22.68
CA ASP A 77 5.18 -5.90 23.76
C ASP A 77 3.96 -5.04 23.47
N ILE A 78 3.04 -5.57 22.65
CA ILE A 78 1.83 -4.92 22.17
C ILE A 78 0.71 -5.97 21.97
N GLU A 79 -0.53 -5.54 21.82
CA GLU A 79 -1.68 -6.44 21.61
C GLU A 79 -1.86 -6.91 20.15
N VAL A 80 -1.31 -6.14 19.20
CA VAL A 80 -1.53 -6.27 17.77
C VAL A 80 -0.27 -6.74 17.05
N GLU A 81 -0.36 -7.05 15.77
CA GLU A 81 0.80 -7.51 15.01
C GLU A 81 1.83 -6.40 14.74
N ASP A 82 3.11 -6.75 14.83
CA ASP A 82 4.24 -5.96 14.36
C ASP A 82 4.77 -6.42 12.99
N THR A 83 4.30 -7.58 12.53
CA THR A 83 4.70 -8.19 11.27
C THR A 83 3.52 -8.90 10.61
N ALA A 84 3.39 -8.75 9.29
CA ALA A 84 2.36 -9.40 8.48
C ALA A 84 2.88 -9.77 7.09
N VAL A 85 2.38 -10.89 6.55
CA VAL A 85 2.60 -11.33 5.18
C VAL A 85 1.26 -11.69 4.57
N LEU A 86 0.96 -11.09 3.41
CA LEU A 86 -0.28 -11.34 2.66
C LEU A 86 0.05 -11.90 1.28
N ASN A 87 -0.68 -12.93 0.87
CA ASN A 87 -0.80 -13.35 -0.52
C ASN A 87 -2.14 -12.83 -1.06
N ILE A 88 -2.12 -12.28 -2.25
CA ILE A 88 -3.25 -11.53 -2.82
C ILE A 88 -3.52 -12.02 -4.24
N ARG A 89 -4.79 -12.17 -4.59
CA ARG A 89 -5.26 -12.34 -5.95
C ARG A 89 -6.22 -11.21 -6.29
N TRP A 90 -5.97 -10.55 -7.41
CA TRP A 90 -6.90 -9.55 -7.97
C TRP A 90 -7.92 -10.20 -8.89
N ARG A 91 -9.08 -9.56 -9.06
CA ARG A 91 -10.11 -10.02 -10.01
C ARG A 91 -9.62 -10.04 -11.46
N SER A 92 -8.60 -9.27 -11.79
CA SER A 92 -7.89 -9.33 -13.09
C SER A 92 -7.11 -10.63 -13.32
N GLY A 93 -6.92 -11.45 -12.27
CA GLY A 93 -6.10 -12.66 -12.27
C GLY A 93 -4.65 -12.42 -11.92
N ALA A 94 -4.22 -11.18 -11.70
CA ALA A 94 -2.88 -10.89 -11.19
C ALA A 94 -2.70 -11.50 -9.79
N LEU A 95 -1.50 -11.95 -9.48
CA LEU A 95 -1.11 -12.45 -8.15
C LEU A 95 -0.13 -11.49 -7.50
N GLY A 96 -0.03 -11.51 -6.18
CA GLY A 96 0.96 -10.71 -5.50
C GLY A 96 1.10 -11.00 -4.02
N SER A 97 2.02 -10.26 -3.41
CA SER A 97 2.27 -10.32 -1.99
C SER A 97 2.44 -8.93 -1.40
N MET A 98 2.13 -8.84 -0.12
CA MET A 98 2.47 -7.67 0.69
C MET A 98 3.20 -8.15 1.94
N ASN A 99 4.39 -7.60 2.17
CA ASN A 99 5.22 -7.91 3.33
C ASN A 99 5.35 -6.66 4.18
N VAL A 100 4.97 -6.75 5.43
CA VAL A 100 4.96 -5.65 6.38
C VAL A 100 5.72 -6.05 7.63
N THR A 101 6.65 -5.22 8.08
CA THR A 101 7.25 -5.37 9.41
C THR A 101 7.64 -4.02 9.98
N MET A 102 7.46 -3.88 11.28
CA MET A 102 7.91 -2.72 12.06
C MET A 102 9.22 -3.00 12.80
N LEU A 103 9.96 -4.02 12.37
CA LEU A 103 11.13 -4.55 13.06
C LEU A 103 12.46 -4.33 12.34
N THR A 104 12.48 -3.52 11.29
CA THR A 104 13.72 -3.21 10.56
C THR A 104 14.74 -2.52 11.49
N TYR A 105 16.00 -2.86 11.34
CA TYR A 105 17.10 -2.29 12.14
C TYR A 105 18.09 -1.58 11.20
N PRO A 106 18.62 -0.42 11.57
CA PRO A 106 18.27 0.40 12.74
C PRO A 106 17.16 1.44 12.46
N LYS A 107 16.73 1.56 11.21
CA LYS A 107 15.79 2.59 10.72
C LYS A 107 14.87 2.05 9.63
N ASN A 108 13.87 2.85 9.21
CA ASN A 108 13.04 2.52 8.06
C ASN A 108 13.92 2.22 6.84
N MET A 109 13.68 1.10 6.19
CA MET A 109 14.48 0.65 5.04
C MET A 109 13.75 0.90 3.71
N GLU A 110 12.50 0.45 3.61
CA GLU A 110 11.80 0.40 2.34
C GLU A 110 10.30 0.60 2.52
N GLY A 111 9.73 1.41 1.62
CA GLY A 111 8.32 1.39 1.28
C GLY A 111 8.23 1.30 -0.24
N SER A 112 7.86 0.14 -0.81
CA SER A 112 7.92 -0.05 -2.25
C SER A 112 6.73 -0.78 -2.82
N ILE A 113 6.49 -0.55 -4.12
CA ILE A 113 5.57 -1.31 -4.96
C ILE A 113 6.26 -1.68 -6.26
N THR A 114 6.19 -2.97 -6.63
CA THR A 114 6.67 -3.50 -7.90
C THR A 114 5.48 -4.06 -8.67
N VAL A 115 5.34 -3.64 -9.93
CA VAL A 115 4.30 -4.13 -10.86
C VAL A 115 4.99 -4.77 -12.06
N ILE A 116 4.66 -6.03 -12.32
CA ILE A 116 5.18 -6.82 -13.44
C ILE A 116 4.01 -7.16 -14.37
N GLY A 117 4.12 -6.79 -15.61
CA GLY A 117 3.13 -7.07 -16.65
C GLY A 117 3.76 -7.59 -17.94
N GLU A 118 2.91 -7.95 -18.87
CA GLU A 118 3.27 -8.47 -20.20
C GLU A 118 4.18 -7.53 -20.98
N LYS A 119 3.96 -6.22 -20.85
CA LYS A 119 4.59 -5.17 -21.68
C LYS A 119 5.35 -4.14 -20.85
N GLY A 120 5.46 -4.34 -19.55
CA GLY A 120 6.17 -3.41 -18.70
C GLY A 120 6.43 -3.92 -17.30
N THR A 121 7.48 -3.39 -16.71
CA THR A 121 7.86 -3.62 -15.31
C THR A 121 8.25 -2.29 -14.68
N VAL A 122 7.71 -2.02 -13.51
CA VAL A 122 7.98 -0.80 -12.75
C VAL A 122 8.21 -1.15 -11.29
N LYS A 123 9.23 -0.55 -10.68
CA LYS A 123 9.39 -0.49 -9.22
C LYS A 123 9.45 0.97 -8.76
N VAL A 124 8.58 1.30 -7.84
CA VAL A 124 8.63 2.57 -7.09
C VAL A 124 8.96 2.23 -5.64
N GLY A 125 9.90 2.95 -5.05
CA GLY A 125 10.40 2.68 -3.70
C GLY A 125 10.80 3.96 -2.97
N GLY A 126 11.82 3.86 -2.12
CA GLY A 126 12.23 4.91 -1.20
C GLY A 126 11.51 4.81 0.13
N VAL A 127 11.64 5.81 0.99
CA VAL A 127 11.02 5.82 2.32
C VAL A 127 9.53 6.21 2.28
N ALA A 128 9.10 6.89 1.21
CA ALA A 128 7.73 7.43 1.03
C ALA A 128 7.16 7.15 -0.38
N VAL A 129 7.57 6.05 -1.03
CA VAL A 129 7.21 5.74 -2.42
C VAL A 129 7.56 6.90 -3.36
N ASN A 130 8.66 7.59 -3.04
CA ASN A 130 9.12 8.83 -3.66
C ASN A 130 10.18 8.64 -4.75
N GLU A 131 10.60 7.39 -4.99
CA GLU A 131 11.66 7.07 -5.94
C GLU A 131 11.19 6.04 -6.97
N ILE A 132 11.25 6.38 -8.23
CA ILE A 132 11.14 5.42 -9.31
C ILE A 132 12.49 4.73 -9.40
N GLN A 133 12.56 3.43 -9.10
CA GLN A 133 13.77 2.64 -9.06
C GLN A 133 13.97 1.81 -10.33
N TYR A 134 12.86 1.43 -10.96
CA TYR A 134 12.85 0.69 -12.22
C TYR A 134 11.66 1.13 -13.07
N TRP A 135 11.89 1.34 -14.38
CA TRP A 135 10.85 1.77 -15.30
C TRP A 135 11.16 1.29 -16.71
N GLU A 136 10.53 0.19 -17.11
CA GLU A 136 10.73 -0.38 -18.44
C GLU A 136 9.40 -0.80 -19.05
N PHE A 137 9.21 -0.40 -20.32
CA PHE A 137 8.07 -0.75 -21.14
C PHE A 137 8.50 -1.12 -22.56
N SER A 138 7.81 -2.06 -23.19
CA SER A 138 8.03 -2.45 -24.57
C SER A 138 7.77 -1.30 -25.56
N ASN A 139 6.80 -0.42 -25.23
CA ASN A 139 6.47 0.77 -25.99
C ASN A 139 6.94 2.02 -25.23
N LYS A 140 8.05 2.59 -25.68
CA LYS A 140 8.61 3.81 -25.07
C LYS A 140 7.77 5.03 -25.45
N ARG A 141 7.62 5.96 -24.48
CA ARG A 141 6.96 7.25 -24.64
C ARG A 141 7.93 8.39 -24.32
N ASP A 142 7.66 9.57 -24.80
CA ASP A 142 8.56 10.71 -24.60
C ASP A 142 8.80 11.04 -23.13
N TYR A 143 7.79 10.89 -22.28
CA TYR A 143 7.95 11.15 -20.85
C TYR A 143 8.82 10.12 -20.12
N ASP A 144 9.04 8.93 -20.70
CA ASP A 144 9.94 7.93 -20.12
C ASP A 144 11.39 8.43 -20.07
N LYS A 145 11.80 9.27 -21.03
CA LYS A 145 13.17 9.82 -21.12
C LYS A 145 13.59 10.58 -19.85
N ASN A 146 12.61 11.15 -19.14
CA ASN A 146 12.84 11.98 -17.97
C ASN A 146 12.14 11.45 -16.72
N ILE A 147 11.73 10.18 -16.72
CA ILE A 147 10.85 9.64 -15.68
C ILE A 147 11.46 9.73 -14.28
N PHE A 148 12.76 9.51 -14.16
CA PHE A 148 13.50 9.57 -12.90
C PHE A 148 13.63 10.99 -12.32
N LYS A 149 13.35 12.04 -13.11
CA LYS A 149 13.25 13.44 -12.60
C LYS A 149 12.03 13.65 -11.70
N ASN A 150 11.07 12.72 -11.69
CA ASN A 150 9.96 12.74 -10.76
C ASN A 150 10.34 12.26 -9.33
N ASN A 151 11.54 11.73 -9.17
CA ASN A 151 12.07 11.38 -7.85
C ASN A 151 12.29 12.66 -7.03
N TYR A 152 11.98 12.58 -5.74
CA TYR A 152 12.19 13.70 -4.83
C TYR A 152 12.73 13.21 -3.49
N GLN A 153 13.51 14.06 -2.82
CA GLN A 153 14.06 13.77 -1.50
C GLN A 153 13.03 14.09 -0.43
N THR A 154 12.94 13.24 0.57
CA THR A 154 12.11 13.46 1.75
C THR A 154 12.67 12.67 2.93
N ASP A 155 12.63 13.28 4.10
CA ASP A 155 12.97 12.63 5.37
C ASP A 155 11.70 12.08 6.07
N SER A 156 10.54 12.32 5.49
CA SER A 156 9.24 11.93 6.03
C SER A 156 8.60 10.82 5.21
N VAL A 157 8.05 9.84 5.88
CA VAL A 157 7.21 8.77 5.26
C VAL A 157 5.93 9.32 4.62
N TYR A 158 5.52 10.53 4.96
CA TYR A 158 4.32 11.18 4.39
C TYR A 158 4.58 11.82 3.02
N GLY A 159 5.83 12.07 2.65
CA GLY A 159 6.17 12.74 1.39
C GLY A 159 5.47 14.09 1.22
N SER A 160 5.06 14.41 -0.01
CA SER A 160 4.38 15.68 -0.36
C SER A 160 2.88 15.49 -0.69
N GLY A 161 2.27 14.37 -0.30
CA GLY A 161 0.91 14.01 -0.70
C GLY A 161 -0.19 14.95 -0.15
N HIS A 162 -0.01 15.48 1.06
CA HIS A 162 -1.03 16.28 1.73
C HIS A 162 -1.47 17.53 0.95
N VAL A 163 -0.55 18.23 0.28
CA VAL A 163 -0.87 19.43 -0.49
C VAL A 163 -1.88 19.12 -1.62
N ARG A 164 -1.67 18.02 -2.33
CA ARG A 164 -2.57 17.59 -3.40
C ARG A 164 -3.91 17.12 -2.87
N TYR A 165 -3.90 16.40 -1.76
CA TYR A 165 -5.10 15.94 -1.10
C TYR A 165 -5.99 17.13 -0.69
N TYR A 166 -5.46 18.10 0.04
CA TYR A 166 -6.23 19.29 0.44
C TYR A 166 -6.70 20.10 -0.75
N LYS A 167 -5.90 20.20 -1.81
CA LYS A 167 -6.36 20.85 -3.04
C LYS A 167 -7.59 20.15 -3.62
N ASN A 168 -7.57 18.82 -3.74
CA ASN A 168 -8.73 18.06 -4.24
C ASN A 168 -9.95 18.26 -3.32
N VAL A 169 -9.78 18.24 -1.98
CA VAL A 169 -10.88 18.52 -1.04
C VAL A 169 -11.49 19.90 -1.30
N ILE A 170 -10.67 20.94 -1.43
CA ILE A 170 -11.15 22.31 -1.67
C ILE A 170 -11.84 22.40 -3.04
N ASP A 171 -11.26 21.83 -4.08
CA ASP A 171 -11.85 21.84 -5.43
C ASP A 171 -13.19 21.09 -5.45
N THR A 172 -13.31 19.98 -4.72
CA THR A 172 -14.56 19.21 -4.58
C THR A 172 -15.63 20.02 -3.84
N LEU A 173 -15.28 20.65 -2.74
CA LEU A 173 -16.21 21.50 -1.98
C LEU A 173 -16.72 22.70 -2.79
N ASN A 174 -15.91 23.19 -3.73
CA ASN A 174 -16.28 24.26 -4.64
C ASN A 174 -17.03 23.76 -5.91
N GLY A 175 -17.27 22.47 -6.04
CA GLY A 175 -17.95 21.88 -7.20
C GLY A 175 -17.11 21.82 -8.48
N ASN A 176 -15.79 21.97 -8.38
CA ASN A 176 -14.89 21.99 -9.54
C ASN A 176 -14.45 20.60 -9.99
N THR A 177 -14.52 19.59 -9.13
CA THR A 177 -14.11 18.20 -9.39
C THR A 177 -14.84 17.24 -8.46
N ASP A 178 -14.79 15.96 -8.78
CA ASP A 178 -15.20 14.89 -7.88
C ASP A 178 -14.11 14.58 -6.84
N PRO A 179 -14.48 14.02 -5.68
CA PRO A 179 -13.49 13.59 -4.69
C PRO A 179 -12.67 12.42 -5.23
N GLU A 180 -11.33 12.51 -5.11
CA GLU A 180 -10.43 11.40 -5.46
C GLU A 180 -10.40 10.30 -4.40
N THR A 181 -10.77 10.65 -3.17
CA THR A 181 -10.83 9.75 -2.01
C THR A 181 -12.10 10.03 -1.23
N ASP A 182 -13.08 9.18 -1.39
CA ASP A 182 -14.35 9.24 -0.67
C ASP A 182 -14.53 8.04 0.28
N GLY A 183 -15.70 7.95 0.92
CA GLY A 183 -16.01 6.85 1.83
C GLY A 183 -16.08 5.49 1.14
N GLU A 184 -16.45 5.43 -0.14
CA GLU A 184 -16.52 4.18 -0.88
C GLU A 184 -15.13 3.65 -1.21
N GLU A 185 -14.20 4.53 -1.59
CA GLU A 185 -12.79 4.16 -1.80
C GLU A 185 -12.14 3.70 -0.47
N GLY A 186 -12.41 4.44 0.64
CA GLY A 186 -11.95 4.04 1.96
C GLY A 186 -12.49 2.69 2.42
N LEU A 187 -13.75 2.38 2.08
CA LEU A 187 -14.37 1.09 2.41
C LEU A 187 -13.64 -0.09 1.74
N LYS A 188 -13.18 0.05 0.49
CA LYS A 188 -12.45 -1.01 -0.23
C LYS A 188 -11.15 -1.36 0.48
N SER A 189 -10.44 -0.36 0.98
CA SER A 189 -9.19 -0.54 1.73
C SER A 189 -9.46 -1.18 3.09
N LEU A 190 -10.46 -0.70 3.80
CA LEU A 190 -10.87 -1.27 5.09
C LEU A 190 -11.32 -2.73 4.96
N GLU A 191 -12.11 -3.04 3.95
CA GLU A 191 -12.57 -4.41 3.65
C GLU A 191 -11.39 -5.36 3.43
N THR A 192 -10.35 -4.90 2.71
CA THR A 192 -9.12 -5.67 2.50
C THR A 192 -8.36 -5.92 3.80
N LEU A 193 -8.26 -4.92 4.67
CA LEU A 193 -7.63 -5.04 5.98
C LEU A 193 -8.39 -6.03 6.88
N ILE A 194 -9.71 -5.93 6.92
CA ILE A 194 -10.56 -6.86 7.69
C ILE A 194 -10.39 -8.28 7.15
N ALA A 195 -10.41 -8.47 5.83
CA ALA A 195 -10.19 -9.78 5.20
C ALA A 195 -8.83 -10.38 5.58
N ALA A 196 -7.78 -9.56 5.66
CA ALA A 196 -6.45 -10.01 6.10
C ALA A 196 -6.47 -10.50 7.55
N TYR A 197 -7.13 -9.79 8.47
CA TYR A 197 -7.27 -10.24 9.85
C TYR A 197 -8.15 -11.50 9.99
N LEU A 198 -9.26 -11.60 9.25
CA LEU A 198 -10.09 -12.79 9.22
C LEU A 198 -9.30 -14.01 8.70
N SER A 199 -8.52 -13.80 7.64
CA SER A 199 -7.65 -14.82 7.08
C SER A 199 -6.58 -15.27 8.07
N SER A 200 -5.89 -14.36 8.71
CA SER A 200 -4.87 -14.69 9.70
C SER A 200 -5.42 -15.46 10.90
N ARG A 201 -6.61 -15.09 11.39
CA ARG A 201 -7.28 -15.77 12.51
C ARG A 201 -7.79 -17.17 12.15
N SER A 202 -8.30 -17.34 10.93
CA SER A 202 -8.89 -18.61 10.49
C SER A 202 -7.89 -19.56 9.83
N GLY A 203 -6.73 -19.06 9.39
CA GLY A 203 -5.77 -19.79 8.57
C GLY A 203 -6.30 -20.11 7.15
N LYS A 204 -7.35 -19.43 6.70
CA LYS A 204 -8.01 -19.68 5.42
C LYS A 204 -7.91 -18.48 4.49
N ILE A 205 -8.07 -18.75 3.19
CA ILE A 205 -8.29 -17.69 2.20
C ILE A 205 -9.64 -17.03 2.47
N VAL A 206 -9.67 -15.71 2.40
CA VAL A 206 -10.90 -14.90 2.51
C VAL A 206 -11.13 -14.19 1.19
N SER A 207 -12.33 -14.40 0.62
CA SER A 207 -12.76 -13.77 -0.63
C SER A 207 -13.41 -12.41 -0.38
N LEU A 208 -13.31 -11.51 -1.36
CA LEU A 208 -13.88 -10.19 -1.35
C LEU A 208 -14.91 -9.99 -2.47
N PRO A 209 -16.00 -9.22 -2.25
CA PRO A 209 -16.30 -8.46 -1.04
C PRO A 209 -16.67 -9.38 0.14
N LEU A 210 -16.53 -8.85 1.35
CA LEU A 210 -17.00 -9.56 2.54
C LEU A 210 -18.54 -9.59 2.55
N ASP A 211 -19.11 -10.71 3.04
CA ASP A 211 -20.54 -10.79 3.30
C ASP A 211 -20.92 -9.75 4.37
N ARG A 212 -21.99 -8.99 4.10
CA ARG A 212 -22.49 -7.92 4.99
C ARG A 212 -23.66 -8.39 5.80
#